data_b66c552739ccec04af44b7e1e61f8e23
#
_entry.id   b66c552739ccec04af44b7e1e61f8e23
#
_cell.length_a   1.000
_cell.length_b   1.000
_cell.length_c   1.000
_cell.angle_alpha   90.00
_cell.angle_beta   90.00
_cell.angle_gamma   90.00
#
_symmetry.space_group_name_H-M   'P 1'
#
loop_
_entity.id
_entity.type
_entity.pdbx_description
1 polymer ?
#
loop_
_entity_poly.entity_id
_entity_poly.type
_entity_poly.pdbx_seq_one_letter_code
_entity_poly.pdbx_strand_id
1 'polypeptide(L)'
;NGQKIWTSLAHISDWIFVVTRTEEGSKGPKGLSFLMMPIHQPGIEIRPIKQINGDAEFNETFFTDATCPADSLIGAVGDGWRIAMGLLAFERGVSTLGQQMGFRNELDEIIAAAKANGTARDPLIRQRIAKAEIGLRLMRYGALRMLSNTDHSKIDGAALTYKIQWATWRRNLGELARSEEHTSE
;
A
#
# COMPACT_ATOMS: atom_id res chain seq x y z
N ASN A 1 -23.72 -4.50 10.70
CA ASN A 1 -23.02 -4.52 12.00
C ASN A 1 -21.66 -5.19 11.87
N GLY A 2 -20.64 -4.66 12.57
CA GLY A 2 -19.31 -5.26 12.58
C GLY A 2 -18.21 -4.25 12.85
N GLN A 3 -16.96 -4.69 12.68
CA GLN A 3 -15.78 -3.88 12.87
C GLN A 3 -14.78 -4.17 11.76
N LYS A 4 -14.09 -3.13 11.29
CA LYS A 4 -12.91 -3.22 10.43
C LYS A 4 -11.76 -2.51 11.11
N ILE A 5 -10.56 -3.00 10.89
CA ILE A 5 -9.32 -2.39 11.39
C ILE A 5 -8.34 -2.17 10.23
N TRP A 6 -7.42 -1.26 10.38
CA TRP A 6 -6.44 -0.85 9.38
C TRP A 6 -7.08 -0.18 8.14
N THR A 7 -8.23 0.47 8.34
CA THR A 7 -8.88 1.24 7.27
C THR A 7 -8.06 2.49 6.98
N SER A 8 -7.39 2.50 5.85
CA SER A 8 -6.54 3.62 5.45
C SER A 8 -7.39 4.86 5.18
N LEU A 9 -6.96 6.00 5.73
CA LEU A 9 -7.52 7.33 5.47
C LEU A 9 -9.03 7.48 5.78
N ALA A 10 -9.63 6.58 6.56
CA ALA A 10 -11.07 6.62 6.82
C ALA A 10 -11.52 7.95 7.46
N HIS A 11 -10.68 8.58 8.28
CA HIS A 11 -10.97 9.85 8.96
C HIS A 11 -11.07 11.08 8.04
N ILE A 12 -10.60 10.96 6.79
CA ILE A 12 -10.65 12.02 5.78
C ILE A 12 -11.38 11.62 4.50
N SER A 13 -11.97 10.41 4.47
CA SER A 13 -12.66 9.86 3.30
C SER A 13 -14.15 10.12 3.38
N ASP A 14 -14.79 10.35 2.24
CA ASP A 14 -16.25 10.51 2.13
C ASP A 14 -16.97 9.17 1.94
N TRP A 15 -16.27 8.19 1.36
CA TRP A 15 -16.81 6.89 1.01
C TRP A 15 -15.93 5.76 1.52
N ILE A 16 -16.57 4.64 1.83
CA ILE A 16 -15.90 3.39 2.20
C ILE A 16 -16.47 2.23 1.38
N PHE A 17 -15.61 1.33 0.92
CA PHE A 17 -16.07 0.03 0.46
C PHE A 17 -15.96 -0.99 1.60
N VAL A 18 -16.94 -1.87 1.67
CA VAL A 18 -17.01 -2.89 2.71
C VAL A 18 -17.34 -4.24 2.09
N VAL A 19 -16.48 -5.22 2.35
CA VAL A 19 -16.81 -6.62 2.07
C VAL A 19 -17.57 -7.16 3.27
N THR A 20 -18.81 -7.55 3.07
CA THR A 20 -19.72 -7.99 4.13
C THR A 20 -20.44 -9.27 3.75
N ARG A 21 -20.86 -10.01 4.75
CA ARG A 21 -21.66 -11.22 4.56
C ARG A 21 -23.12 -10.85 4.35
N THR A 22 -23.65 -11.20 3.20
CA THR A 22 -25.05 -10.93 2.80
C THR A 22 -25.88 -12.21 2.70
N GLU A 23 -25.25 -13.40 2.73
CA GLU A 23 -25.93 -14.69 2.74
C GLU A 23 -25.76 -15.32 4.11
N GLU A 24 -26.86 -15.41 4.85
CA GLU A 24 -26.87 -15.97 6.18
C GLU A 24 -26.46 -17.46 6.17
N GLY A 25 -25.68 -17.87 7.16
CA GLY A 25 -25.18 -19.25 7.28
C GLY A 25 -24.04 -19.62 6.31
N SER A 26 -23.72 -18.79 5.31
CA SER A 26 -22.61 -19.04 4.41
C SER A 26 -21.25 -18.93 5.12
N LYS A 27 -20.25 -19.66 4.64
CA LYS A 27 -18.90 -19.71 5.22
C LYS A 27 -17.81 -19.38 4.19
N GLY A 28 -16.67 -18.88 4.68
CA GLY A 28 -15.53 -18.53 3.85
C GLY A 28 -15.84 -17.40 2.87
N PRO A 29 -15.32 -17.45 1.64
CA PRO A 29 -15.52 -16.42 0.62
C PRO A 29 -16.91 -16.42 0.00
N LYS A 30 -17.66 -17.51 0.12
CA LYS A 30 -19.03 -17.60 -0.40
C LYS A 30 -19.97 -16.71 0.42
N GLY A 31 -20.97 -16.12 -0.22
CA GLY A 31 -21.97 -15.26 0.43
C GLY A 31 -21.43 -13.90 0.89
N LEU A 32 -20.27 -13.49 0.41
CA LEU A 32 -19.73 -12.14 0.60
C LEU A 32 -20.13 -11.23 -0.56
N SER A 33 -20.54 -10.01 -0.24
CA SER A 33 -20.83 -8.96 -1.22
C SER A 33 -19.93 -7.75 -0.99
N PHE A 34 -19.76 -6.95 -2.03
CA PHE A 34 -18.94 -5.74 -2.02
C PHE A 34 -19.86 -4.53 -2.09
N LEU A 35 -19.87 -3.72 -1.04
CA LEU A 35 -20.73 -2.55 -0.92
C LEU A 35 -19.89 -1.28 -0.91
N MET A 36 -20.38 -0.24 -1.57
CA MET A 36 -19.83 1.11 -1.50
C MET A 36 -20.82 1.99 -0.74
N MET A 37 -20.39 2.66 0.32
CA MET A 37 -21.30 3.47 1.12
C MET A 37 -20.67 4.77 1.59
N PRO A 38 -21.47 5.84 1.82
CA PRO A 38 -20.98 7.01 2.51
C PRO A 38 -20.45 6.64 3.90
N ILE A 39 -19.30 7.20 4.26
CA ILE A 39 -18.68 6.90 5.56
C ILE A 39 -19.29 7.77 6.67
N HIS A 40 -19.74 8.98 6.32
CA HIS A 40 -20.37 9.92 7.24
C HIS A 40 -21.87 9.67 7.34
N GLN A 41 -22.26 8.72 8.16
CA GLN A 41 -23.66 8.37 8.41
C GLN A 41 -23.87 7.87 9.84
N PRO A 42 -25.10 7.86 10.36
CA PRO A 42 -25.41 7.21 11.62
C PRO A 42 -24.99 5.75 11.62
N GLY A 43 -24.43 5.30 12.73
CA GLY A 43 -23.98 3.91 12.89
C GLY A 43 -22.57 3.62 12.37
N ILE A 44 -21.85 4.61 11.83
CA ILE A 44 -20.41 4.45 11.53
C ILE A 44 -19.59 5.33 12.47
N GLU A 45 -18.69 4.71 13.21
CA GLU A 45 -17.72 5.38 14.08
C GLU A 45 -16.31 5.08 13.60
N ILE A 46 -15.48 6.12 13.45
CA ILE A 46 -14.09 6.02 13.01
C ILE A 46 -13.19 6.41 14.17
N ARG A 47 -12.24 5.53 14.52
CA ARG A 47 -11.23 5.77 15.55
C ARG A 47 -9.84 5.71 14.93
N PRO A 48 -9.15 6.86 14.80
CA PRO A 48 -7.78 6.89 14.29
C PRO A 48 -6.82 6.08 15.18
N ILE A 49 -5.92 5.32 14.54
CA ILE A 49 -4.85 4.56 15.20
C ILE A 49 -3.57 5.36 15.09
N LYS A 50 -3.08 5.87 16.22
CA LYS A 50 -1.83 6.63 16.24
C LYS A 50 -0.64 5.71 15.99
N GLN A 51 0.15 6.03 14.98
CA GLN A 51 1.37 5.33 14.60
C GLN A 51 2.59 5.88 15.38
N ILE A 52 3.73 5.18 15.32
CA ILE A 52 4.96 5.55 16.02
C ILE A 52 5.53 6.90 15.56
N ASN A 53 5.29 7.29 14.30
CA ASN A 53 5.68 8.58 13.73
C ASN A 53 4.74 9.73 14.14
N GLY A 54 3.65 9.43 14.87
CA GLY A 54 2.65 10.40 15.31
C GLY A 54 1.46 10.57 14.37
N ASP A 55 1.53 10.07 13.14
CA ASP A 55 0.43 10.08 12.18
C ASP A 55 -0.69 9.11 12.57
N ALA A 56 -1.85 9.27 11.96
CA ALA A 56 -3.01 8.41 12.16
C ALA A 56 -3.65 8.02 10.82
N GLU A 57 -2.82 7.50 9.90
CA GLU A 57 -3.26 7.09 8.57
C GLU A 57 -4.28 5.93 8.62
N PHE A 58 -4.10 5.01 9.58
CA PHE A 58 -4.99 3.86 9.75
C PHE A 58 -6.05 4.11 10.82
N ASN A 59 -7.20 3.45 10.65
CA ASN A 59 -8.34 3.63 11.53
C ASN A 59 -9.00 2.28 11.87
N GLU A 60 -9.62 2.21 13.04
CA GLU A 60 -10.69 1.28 13.32
C GLU A 60 -12.00 1.88 12.84
N THR A 61 -12.85 1.07 12.23
CA THR A 61 -14.17 1.50 11.76
C THR A 61 -15.22 0.55 12.34
N PHE A 62 -16.13 1.10 13.12
CA PHE A 62 -17.21 0.35 13.75
C PHE A 62 -18.51 0.61 13.00
N PHE A 63 -19.28 -0.45 12.80
CA PHE A 63 -20.57 -0.41 12.15
C PHE A 63 -21.64 -0.93 13.11
N THR A 64 -22.58 -0.07 13.47
CA THR A 64 -23.72 -0.37 14.33
C THR A 64 -24.98 0.04 13.59
N ASP A 65 -25.70 -0.94 13.04
CA ASP A 65 -26.91 -0.72 12.22
C ASP A 65 -26.70 0.27 11.06
N ALA A 66 -25.46 0.33 10.54
CA ALA A 66 -25.14 1.12 9.36
C ALA A 66 -25.90 0.59 8.13
N THR A 67 -26.38 1.50 7.30
CA THR A 67 -27.17 1.17 6.12
C THR A 67 -26.53 1.67 4.85
N CYS A 68 -26.82 1.03 3.73
CA CYS A 68 -26.49 1.56 2.42
C CYS A 68 -27.63 1.25 1.42
N PRO A 69 -27.80 2.09 0.39
CA PRO A 69 -28.72 1.80 -0.69
C PRO A 69 -28.41 0.47 -1.39
N ALA A 70 -29.43 -0.24 -1.85
CA ALA A 70 -29.23 -1.52 -2.53
C ALA A 70 -28.45 -1.42 -3.85
N ASP A 71 -28.53 -0.26 -4.51
CA ASP A 71 -27.79 0.07 -5.72
C ASP A 71 -26.29 0.41 -5.48
N SER A 72 -25.91 0.51 -4.21
CA SER A 72 -24.50 0.64 -3.81
C SER A 72 -23.73 -0.70 -3.83
N LEU A 73 -24.40 -1.78 -4.23
CA LEU A 73 -23.80 -3.09 -4.46
C LEU A 73 -22.91 -3.03 -5.73
N ILE A 74 -21.66 -3.38 -5.58
CA ILE A 74 -20.73 -3.53 -6.70
C ILE A 74 -20.74 -4.99 -7.15
N GLY A 75 -21.12 -5.21 -8.42
CA GLY A 75 -21.32 -6.56 -8.97
C GLY A 75 -22.62 -7.20 -8.52
N ALA A 76 -22.66 -8.53 -8.46
CA ALA A 76 -23.80 -9.28 -7.98
C ALA A 76 -23.67 -9.63 -6.49
N VAL A 77 -24.80 -9.97 -5.86
CA VAL A 77 -24.81 -10.55 -4.52
C VAL A 77 -23.96 -11.84 -4.52
N GLY A 78 -23.05 -11.96 -3.57
CA GLY A 78 -22.13 -13.10 -3.48
C GLY A 78 -20.79 -12.92 -4.22
N ASP A 79 -20.63 -11.87 -5.02
CA ASP A 79 -19.40 -11.58 -5.79
C ASP A 79 -18.28 -10.89 -4.99
N GLY A 80 -18.52 -10.56 -3.75
CA GLY A 80 -17.64 -9.69 -2.95
C GLY A 80 -16.20 -10.17 -2.86
N TRP A 81 -15.99 -11.48 -2.71
CA TRP A 81 -14.63 -12.02 -2.67
C TRP A 81 -13.90 -11.88 -4.01
N ARG A 82 -14.58 -12.20 -5.11
CA ARG A 82 -14.02 -12.07 -6.46
C ARG A 82 -13.62 -10.63 -6.77
N ILE A 83 -14.47 -9.67 -6.39
CA ILE A 83 -14.23 -8.24 -6.60
C ILE A 83 -13.06 -7.78 -5.73
N ALA A 84 -13.01 -8.17 -4.46
CA ALA A 84 -11.90 -7.84 -3.56
C ALA A 84 -10.56 -8.39 -4.08
N MET A 85 -10.53 -9.62 -4.59
CA MET A 85 -9.33 -10.20 -5.18
C MET A 85 -8.89 -9.47 -6.46
N GLY A 86 -9.85 -9.04 -7.29
CA GLY A 86 -9.59 -8.20 -8.47
C GLY A 86 -8.98 -6.85 -8.09
N LEU A 87 -9.54 -6.18 -7.08
CA LEU A 87 -9.01 -4.91 -6.56
C LEU A 87 -7.56 -5.06 -6.06
N LEU A 88 -7.28 -6.10 -5.27
CA LEU A 88 -5.93 -6.37 -4.77
C LEU A 88 -4.93 -6.70 -5.88
N ALA A 89 -5.38 -7.37 -6.94
CA ALA A 89 -4.53 -7.64 -8.09
C ALA A 89 -4.22 -6.35 -8.87
N PHE A 90 -5.22 -5.48 -9.03
CA PHE A 90 -5.08 -4.21 -9.73
C PHE A 90 -4.15 -3.24 -8.97
N GLU A 91 -4.29 -3.16 -7.65
CA GLU A 91 -3.46 -2.32 -6.78
C GLU A 91 -1.97 -2.65 -6.91
N ARG A 92 -1.62 -3.93 -7.11
CA ARG A 92 -0.22 -4.37 -7.27
C ARG A 92 0.44 -3.92 -8.58
N GLY A 93 -0.33 -3.48 -9.57
CA GLY A 93 0.18 -3.07 -10.88
C GLY A 93 0.30 -1.56 -11.07
N VAL A 94 -0.74 -0.81 -10.72
CA VAL A 94 -0.91 0.60 -11.12
C VAL A 94 -0.05 1.57 -10.29
N SER A 95 0.15 1.32 -9.01
CA SER A 95 0.90 2.22 -8.12
C SER A 95 2.42 2.16 -8.30
N THR A 96 2.94 1.17 -9.03
CA THR A 96 4.37 0.85 -9.05
C THR A 96 5.25 1.94 -9.66
N LEU A 97 4.84 2.61 -10.73
CA LEU A 97 5.64 3.67 -11.37
C LEU A 97 5.63 4.96 -10.55
N GLY A 98 4.47 5.36 -10.00
CA GLY A 98 4.39 6.54 -9.14
C GLY A 98 5.25 6.40 -7.88
N GLN A 99 5.22 5.23 -7.24
CA GLN A 99 6.08 4.94 -6.09
C GLN A 99 7.57 5.07 -6.44
N GLN A 100 7.98 4.66 -7.63
CA GLN A 100 9.38 4.75 -8.04
C GLN A 100 9.89 6.17 -8.21
N MET A 101 9.02 7.11 -8.55
CA MET A 101 9.39 8.53 -8.55
C MET A 101 9.70 9.00 -7.13
N GLY A 102 8.85 8.64 -6.16
CA GLY A 102 9.10 8.93 -4.75
C GLY A 102 10.40 8.30 -4.25
N PHE A 103 10.65 7.03 -4.56
CA PHE A 103 11.89 6.33 -4.20
C PHE A 103 13.13 6.95 -4.83
N ARG A 104 13.01 7.48 -6.04
CA ARG A 104 14.10 8.22 -6.69
C ARG A 104 14.44 9.49 -5.92
N ASN A 105 13.43 10.27 -5.56
CA ASN A 105 13.61 11.49 -4.78
C ASN A 105 14.24 11.20 -3.42
N GLU A 106 13.75 10.21 -2.67
CA GLU A 106 14.33 9.78 -1.39
C GLU A 106 15.82 9.41 -1.53
N LEU A 107 16.18 8.66 -2.56
CA LEU A 107 17.59 8.27 -2.78
C LEU A 107 18.45 9.48 -3.20
N ASP A 108 17.92 10.40 -4.01
CA ASP A 108 18.63 11.60 -4.42
C ASP A 108 18.91 12.53 -3.24
N GLU A 109 17.96 12.68 -2.31
CA GLU A 109 18.13 13.44 -1.07
C GLU A 109 19.24 12.85 -0.20
N ILE A 110 19.26 11.52 -0.02
CA ILE A 110 20.34 10.84 0.72
C ILE A 110 21.70 11.03 0.05
N ILE A 111 21.76 10.91 -1.28
CA ILE A 111 23.01 11.16 -2.02
C ILE A 111 23.48 12.62 -1.87
N ALA A 112 22.55 13.57 -1.87
CA ALA A 112 22.87 14.97 -1.68
C ALA A 112 23.40 15.23 -0.26
N ALA A 113 22.77 14.68 0.76
CA ALA A 113 23.20 14.76 2.15
C ALA A 113 24.60 14.15 2.33
N ALA A 114 24.85 12.95 1.80
CA ALA A 114 26.15 12.29 1.85
C ALA A 114 27.27 13.09 1.17
N LYS A 115 26.96 13.78 0.11
CA LYS A 115 27.92 14.70 -0.54
C LYS A 115 28.19 15.92 0.31
N ALA A 116 27.16 16.51 0.91
CA ALA A 116 27.26 17.74 1.68
C ALA A 116 28.07 17.55 2.96
N ASN A 117 27.86 16.43 3.68
CA ASN A 117 28.59 16.10 4.91
C ASN A 117 29.92 15.35 4.67
N GLY A 118 30.24 15.00 3.43
CA GLY A 118 31.49 14.34 3.06
C GLY A 118 31.50 12.82 3.20
N THR A 119 30.44 12.19 3.76
CA THR A 119 30.36 10.73 3.95
C THR A 119 30.34 9.97 2.62
N ALA A 120 29.97 10.63 1.50
CA ALA A 120 30.11 10.06 0.17
C ALA A 120 31.54 9.64 -0.21
N ARG A 121 32.56 10.04 0.56
CA ARG A 121 33.95 9.60 0.37
C ARG A 121 34.23 8.26 1.03
N ASP A 122 33.43 7.87 2.02
CA ASP A 122 33.55 6.56 2.68
C ASP A 122 33.23 5.43 1.69
N PRO A 123 34.14 4.45 1.50
CA PRO A 123 33.92 3.35 0.57
C PRO A 123 32.69 2.50 0.91
N LEU A 124 32.36 2.31 2.20
CA LEU A 124 31.21 1.51 2.64
C LEU A 124 29.90 2.24 2.30
N ILE A 125 29.82 3.55 2.58
CA ILE A 125 28.66 4.37 2.23
C ILE A 125 28.46 4.39 0.71
N ARG A 126 29.52 4.56 -0.06
CA ARG A 126 29.47 4.52 -1.54
C ARG A 126 28.91 3.18 -2.05
N GLN A 127 29.34 2.06 -1.49
CA GLN A 127 28.84 0.74 -1.88
C GLN A 127 27.34 0.59 -1.54
N ARG A 128 26.90 1.11 -0.39
CA ARG A 128 25.48 1.08 -0.01
C ARG A 128 24.63 1.96 -0.93
N ILE A 129 25.10 3.15 -1.29
CA ILE A 129 24.45 4.03 -2.29
C ILE A 129 24.37 3.34 -3.65
N ALA A 130 25.45 2.73 -4.13
CA ALA A 130 25.46 2.00 -5.38
C ALA A 130 24.47 0.82 -5.37
N LYS A 131 24.39 0.08 -4.26
CA LYS A 131 23.43 -1.01 -4.09
C LYS A 131 21.99 -0.50 -4.11
N ALA A 132 21.72 0.65 -3.48
CA ALA A 132 20.41 1.29 -3.51
C ALA A 132 20.02 1.71 -4.93
N GLU A 133 20.94 2.33 -5.68
CA GLU A 133 20.74 2.72 -7.09
C GLU A 133 20.44 1.50 -7.98
N ILE A 134 21.21 0.42 -7.85
CA ILE A 134 21.00 -0.82 -8.59
C ILE A 134 19.61 -1.39 -8.26
N GLY A 135 19.25 -1.47 -6.98
CA GLY A 135 17.95 -1.99 -6.54
C GLY A 135 16.78 -1.19 -7.11
N LEU A 136 16.88 0.15 -7.12
CA LEU A 136 15.85 1.02 -7.71
C LEU A 136 15.69 0.79 -9.22
N ARG A 137 16.79 0.65 -9.96
CA ARG A 137 16.75 0.33 -11.40
C ARG A 137 16.13 -1.02 -11.68
N LEU A 138 16.48 -2.05 -10.90
CA LEU A 138 15.88 -3.38 -11.05
C LEU A 138 14.37 -3.36 -10.78
N MET A 139 13.92 -2.63 -9.78
CA MET A 139 12.48 -2.44 -9.53
C MET A 139 11.79 -1.73 -10.70
N ARG A 140 12.43 -0.71 -11.29
CA ARG A 140 11.90 -0.03 -12.48
C ARG A 140 11.74 -0.99 -13.66
N TYR A 141 12.74 -1.82 -13.94
CA TYR A 141 12.65 -2.82 -15.02
C TYR A 141 11.56 -3.86 -14.74
N GLY A 142 11.42 -4.29 -13.48
CA GLY A 142 10.33 -5.17 -13.07
C GLY A 142 8.95 -4.54 -13.27
N ALA A 143 8.78 -3.27 -12.92
CA ALA A 143 7.54 -2.53 -13.13
C ALA A 143 7.20 -2.37 -14.62
N LEU A 144 8.17 -2.02 -15.46
CA LEU A 144 7.98 -1.91 -16.91
C LEU A 144 7.61 -3.26 -17.53
N ARG A 145 8.21 -4.35 -17.06
CA ARG A 145 7.86 -5.71 -17.51
C ARG A 145 6.43 -6.06 -17.12
N MET A 146 5.99 -5.76 -15.90
CA MET A 146 4.61 -5.99 -15.48
C MET A 146 3.60 -5.21 -16.34
N LEU A 147 3.91 -3.95 -16.66
CA LEU A 147 3.05 -3.10 -17.48
C LEU A 147 3.02 -3.52 -18.96
N SER A 148 4.08 -4.14 -19.45
CA SER A 148 4.14 -4.66 -20.83
C SER A 148 3.42 -6.01 -21.01
N ASN A 149 3.06 -6.66 -19.90
CA ASN A 149 2.31 -7.91 -19.96
C ASN A 149 0.84 -7.63 -20.33
N THR A 150 0.42 -8.04 -21.50
CA THR A 150 -0.94 -7.89 -22.02
C THR A 150 -1.88 -9.04 -21.63
N ASP A 151 -1.34 -10.14 -21.10
CA ASP A 151 -2.14 -11.27 -20.60
C ASP A 151 -2.54 -11.06 -19.15
N HIS A 152 -3.62 -10.33 -18.93
CA HIS A 152 -4.17 -10.08 -17.60
C HIS A 152 -4.85 -11.30 -16.94
N SER A 153 -4.91 -12.45 -17.65
CA SER A 153 -5.46 -13.68 -17.08
C SER A 153 -4.50 -14.40 -16.13
N LYS A 154 -3.22 -14.05 -16.17
CA LYS A 154 -2.17 -14.66 -15.34
C LYS A 154 -1.50 -13.61 -14.44
N ILE A 155 -1.31 -13.98 -13.19
CA ILE A 155 -0.53 -13.16 -12.27
C ILE A 155 0.95 -13.25 -12.68
N ASP A 156 1.56 -12.13 -13.07
CA ASP A 156 3.00 -12.08 -13.33
C ASP A 156 3.78 -12.36 -12.04
N GLY A 157 4.72 -13.29 -12.10
CA GLY A 157 5.61 -13.61 -10.99
C GLY A 157 6.38 -12.38 -10.46
N ALA A 158 6.65 -11.40 -11.33
CA ALA A 158 7.23 -10.12 -10.93
C ALA A 158 6.31 -9.34 -9.98
N ALA A 159 5.00 -9.33 -10.22
CA ALA A 159 4.02 -8.67 -9.35
C ALA A 159 3.99 -9.29 -7.94
N LEU A 160 4.17 -10.60 -7.83
CA LEU A 160 4.19 -11.31 -6.54
C LEU A 160 5.41 -10.94 -5.68
N THR A 161 6.55 -10.72 -6.30
CA THR A 161 7.81 -10.42 -5.60
C THR A 161 8.05 -8.92 -5.39
N TYR A 162 7.39 -8.08 -6.17
CA TYR A 162 7.63 -6.64 -6.19
C TYR A 162 7.48 -5.98 -4.82
N LYS A 163 6.43 -6.33 -4.06
CA LYS A 163 6.20 -5.76 -2.74
C LYS A 163 7.31 -6.11 -1.75
N ILE A 164 7.84 -7.33 -1.79
CA ILE A 164 8.95 -7.75 -0.95
C ILE A 164 10.23 -7.01 -1.34
N GLN A 165 10.46 -6.83 -2.64
CA GLN A 165 11.63 -6.12 -3.16
C GLN A 165 11.65 -4.65 -2.70
N TRP A 166 10.58 -3.89 -2.92
CA TRP A 166 10.57 -2.48 -2.56
C TRP A 166 10.54 -2.27 -1.04
N ALA A 167 9.82 -3.12 -0.28
CA ALA A 167 9.79 -3.02 1.17
C ALA A 167 11.17 -3.26 1.79
N THR A 168 11.89 -4.28 1.28
CA THR A 168 13.27 -4.56 1.71
C THR A 168 14.23 -3.44 1.28
N TRP A 169 14.11 -2.97 0.06
CA TRP A 169 14.90 -1.87 -0.46
C TRP A 169 14.72 -0.60 0.37
N ARG A 170 13.47 -0.20 0.66
CA ARG A 170 13.17 1.01 1.41
C ARG A 170 13.64 0.92 2.86
N ARG A 171 13.50 -0.23 3.51
CA ARG A 171 14.09 -0.46 4.83
C ARG A 171 15.60 -0.24 4.81
N ASN A 172 16.31 -0.83 3.83
CA ASN A 172 17.76 -0.67 3.71
C ASN A 172 18.16 0.76 3.37
N LEU A 173 17.31 1.51 2.65
CA LEU A 173 17.50 2.93 2.38
C LEU A 173 17.40 3.76 3.67
N GLY A 174 16.42 3.48 4.53
CA GLY A 174 16.30 4.13 5.84
C GLY A 174 17.51 3.84 6.75
N GLU A 175 18.03 2.60 6.73
CA GLU A 175 19.27 2.26 7.44
C GLU A 175 20.51 2.97 6.88
N LEU A 176 20.53 3.25 5.58
CA LEU A 176 21.59 4.05 4.95
C LEU A 176 21.50 5.50 5.42
N ALA A 177 20.32 6.12 5.35
CA ALA A 177 20.10 7.51 5.79
C ALA A 177 20.56 7.72 7.24
N ARG A 178 20.13 6.82 8.15
CA ARG A 178 20.54 6.89 9.56
C ARG A 178 22.06 6.76 9.77
N SER A 179 22.74 5.97 8.94
CA SER A 179 24.20 5.80 9.07
C SER A 179 24.96 7.06 8.66
N GLU A 180 24.38 7.91 7.81
CA GLU A 180 24.99 9.17 7.40
C GLU A 180 24.87 10.26 8.45
N GLU A 181 23.80 10.24 9.24
CA GLU A 181 23.60 11.18 10.37
C GLU A 181 24.62 10.92 11.50
N HIS A 182 24.96 9.66 11.77
CA HIS A 182 25.87 9.29 12.88
C HIS A 182 27.37 9.39 12.56
N THR A 183 27.76 9.60 11.32
CA THR A 183 29.17 9.77 10.93
C THR A 183 29.61 11.23 10.94
N SER A 184 28.74 12.15 11.33
CA SER A 184 29.01 13.60 11.45
C SER A 184 29.37 14.05 12.87
N GLU A 185 29.50 13.13 13.84
CA GLU A 185 30.10 13.34 15.16
C GLU A 185 31.54 12.79 15.17
#